data_f0c7117691551846c1859d50c500aef6
#
_entry.id   f0c7117691551846c1859d50c500aef6
#
_cell.length_a   1.000
_cell.length_b   1.000
_cell.length_c   1.000
_cell.angle_alpha   90.00
_cell.angle_beta   90.00
_cell.angle_gamma   90.00
#
_symmetry.space_group_name_H-M   'P 1'
#
loop_
_entity.id
_entity.type
_entity.pdbx_description
1 polymer ?
#
loop_
_entity_poly.entity_id
_entity_poly.type
_entity_poly.pdbx_seq_one_letter_code
_entity_poly.pdbx_strand_id
1 'polypeptide(L)'
;MKIIKFTESGNKSKRCFIAMSFSPEATEIRDAIKEVLYKLGFIPILIDEVHYESDITINDALIAEIKKCKFMVADFTEHKYGVYFEAGYALGLKRPVIYTCKKDDFSKTHFDTNHYPHIIYTNADELKEKLKNKIEAWIL
;
A
#
# COMPACT_ATOMS: atom_id res chain seq x y z
N MET A 1 -2.72 -24.01 -14.37
CA MET A 1 -3.33 -24.48 -13.12
C MET A 1 -2.71 -23.85 -11.90
N LYS A 2 -1.40 -23.88 -11.75
CA LYS A 2 -0.72 -23.23 -10.62
C LYS A 2 -0.98 -21.73 -10.58
N ILE A 3 -1.00 -21.08 -11.73
CA ILE A 3 -1.25 -19.64 -11.83
C ILE A 3 -2.67 -19.28 -11.37
N ILE A 4 -3.65 -20.10 -11.78
CA ILE A 4 -5.04 -19.90 -11.39
C ILE A 4 -5.22 -20.03 -9.88
N LYS A 5 -4.63 -21.08 -9.29
CA LYS A 5 -4.69 -21.28 -7.82
C LYS A 5 -4.06 -20.13 -7.07
N PHE A 6 -2.95 -19.61 -7.56
CA PHE A 6 -2.26 -18.49 -6.95
C PHE A 6 -3.13 -17.22 -7.00
N THR A 7 -3.75 -16.96 -8.14
CA THR A 7 -4.64 -15.81 -8.30
C THR A 7 -5.86 -15.90 -7.40
N GLU A 8 -6.46 -17.08 -7.30
CA GLU A 8 -7.58 -17.33 -6.41
C GLU A 8 -7.21 -17.11 -4.95
N SER A 9 -6.03 -17.59 -4.54
CA SER A 9 -5.52 -17.39 -3.20
C SER A 9 -5.38 -15.91 -2.88
N GLY A 10 -4.81 -15.12 -3.80
CA GLY A 10 -4.71 -13.68 -3.66
C GLY A 10 -6.06 -13.01 -3.56
N ASN A 11 -7.02 -13.41 -4.40
CA ASN A 11 -8.36 -12.82 -4.40
C ASN A 11 -9.13 -13.10 -3.12
N LYS A 12 -8.87 -14.23 -2.47
CA LYS A 12 -9.54 -14.60 -1.23
C LYS A 12 -8.85 -14.05 0.01
N SER A 13 -7.69 -13.47 -0.16
CA SER A 13 -6.92 -12.94 0.96
C SER A 13 -7.65 -11.77 1.61
N LYS A 14 -7.52 -11.65 2.92
CA LYS A 14 -8.00 -10.50 3.68
C LYS A 14 -6.86 -9.54 4.02
N ARG A 15 -5.68 -9.76 3.46
CA ARG A 15 -4.49 -8.97 3.78
C ARG A 15 -4.35 -7.81 2.81
N CYS A 16 -3.98 -6.65 3.33
CA CYS A 16 -3.65 -5.48 2.55
C CYS A 16 -2.25 -5.01 2.93
N PHE A 17 -1.36 -4.92 1.96
CA PHE A 17 -0.02 -4.42 2.20
C PHE A 17 -0.04 -2.89 2.21
N ILE A 18 0.59 -2.29 3.21
CA ILE A 18 0.73 -0.84 3.28
C ILE A 18 2.19 -0.49 2.99
N ALA A 19 2.42 0.19 1.87
CA ALA A 19 3.74 0.68 1.49
C ALA A 19 3.78 2.17 1.78
N MET A 20 4.61 2.61 2.74
CA MET A 20 4.71 4.01 3.12
C MET A 20 5.95 4.27 3.96
N SER A 21 6.24 5.55 4.17
CA SER A 21 7.32 5.95 5.05
C SER A 21 7.06 5.49 6.50
N PHE A 22 8.13 5.12 7.21
CA PHE A 22 8.07 4.80 8.64
C PHE A 22 8.54 5.96 9.51
N SER A 23 8.64 7.17 8.93
CA SER A 23 9.05 8.34 9.71
C SER A 23 8.02 8.65 10.79
N PRO A 24 8.43 9.33 11.89
CA PRO A 24 7.48 9.75 12.92
C PRO A 24 6.35 10.63 12.40
N GLU A 25 6.62 11.44 11.36
CA GLU A 25 5.65 12.33 10.75
C GLU A 25 4.54 11.56 10.03
N ALA A 26 4.81 10.32 9.64
CA ALA A 26 3.84 9.50 8.92
C ALA A 26 2.93 8.68 9.85
N THR A 27 3.14 8.73 11.14
CA THR A 27 2.41 7.88 12.10
C THR A 27 0.90 8.09 12.05
N GLU A 28 0.46 9.35 12.02
CA GLU A 28 -0.97 9.65 11.99
C GLU A 28 -1.63 9.09 10.72
N ILE A 29 -0.97 9.22 9.60
CA ILE A 29 -1.48 8.71 8.32
C ILE A 29 -1.48 7.18 8.32
N ARG A 30 -0.45 6.57 8.85
CA ARG A 30 -0.39 5.11 8.97
C ARG A 30 -1.55 4.58 9.81
N ASP A 31 -1.80 5.22 10.95
CA ASP A 31 -2.88 4.82 11.83
C ASP A 31 -4.24 5.01 11.16
N ALA A 32 -4.40 6.08 10.38
CA ALA A 32 -5.62 6.32 9.62
C ALA A 32 -5.88 5.23 8.60
N ILE A 33 -4.86 4.82 7.86
CA ILE A 33 -4.97 3.75 6.88
C ILE A 33 -5.35 2.44 7.56
N LYS A 34 -4.67 2.10 8.66
CA LYS A 34 -4.97 0.88 9.42
C LYS A 34 -6.41 0.88 9.92
N GLU A 35 -6.88 2.00 10.43
CA GLU A 35 -8.25 2.10 10.95
C GLU A 35 -9.28 1.76 9.88
N VAL A 36 -9.12 2.35 8.69
CA VAL A 36 -10.03 2.07 7.57
C VAL A 36 -10.01 0.60 7.19
N LEU A 37 -8.80 0.01 7.09
CA LEU A 37 -8.66 -1.39 6.72
C LEU A 37 -9.33 -2.32 7.74
N TYR A 38 -9.10 -2.09 9.03
CA TYR A 38 -9.74 -2.90 10.08
C TYR A 38 -11.25 -2.80 10.02
N LYS A 39 -11.79 -1.60 9.82
CA LYS A 39 -13.24 -1.41 9.73
C LYS A 39 -13.86 -2.15 8.56
N LEU A 40 -13.12 -2.29 7.48
CA LEU A 40 -13.61 -2.99 6.28
C LEU A 40 -13.27 -4.48 6.27
N GLY A 41 -12.69 -5.00 7.36
CA GLY A 41 -12.41 -6.42 7.50
C GLY A 41 -11.09 -6.89 6.92
N PHE A 42 -10.16 -5.98 6.66
CA PHE A 42 -8.85 -6.33 6.14
C PHE A 42 -7.79 -6.33 7.23
N ILE A 43 -6.74 -7.08 7.02
CA ILE A 43 -5.59 -7.18 7.92
C ILE A 43 -4.46 -6.36 7.31
N PRO A 44 -4.06 -5.24 7.96
CA PRO A 44 -2.94 -4.44 7.44
C PRO A 44 -1.62 -5.16 7.65
N ILE A 45 -0.79 -5.17 6.61
CA ILE A 45 0.54 -5.77 6.65
C ILE A 45 1.57 -4.68 6.35
N LEU A 46 2.50 -4.48 7.27
CA LEU A 46 3.62 -3.56 7.09
C LEU A 46 4.90 -4.28 7.45
N ILE A 47 5.95 -4.00 6.67
CA ILE A 47 7.29 -4.51 6.98
C ILE A 47 8.10 -3.33 7.48
N ASP A 48 8.38 -3.31 8.78
CA ASP A 48 9.13 -2.25 9.42
C ASP A 48 10.60 -2.26 8.99
N GLU A 49 11.20 -1.08 8.86
CA GLU A 49 12.61 -0.92 8.52
C GLU A 49 13.54 -1.63 9.53
N VAL A 50 13.10 -1.81 10.76
CA VAL A 50 13.88 -2.51 11.79
C VAL A 50 14.22 -3.94 11.36
N HIS A 51 13.42 -4.53 10.48
CA HIS A 51 13.68 -5.87 9.96
C HIS A 51 14.72 -5.88 8.84
N TYR A 52 15.24 -4.73 8.46
CA TYR A 52 16.17 -4.58 7.33
C TYR A 52 17.64 -4.71 7.71
N GLU A 53 17.97 -5.42 8.77
CA GLU A 53 19.36 -5.66 9.17
C GLU A 53 20.06 -6.75 8.34
N SER A 54 19.29 -7.54 7.63
CA SER A 54 19.78 -8.62 6.78
C SER A 54 19.20 -8.48 5.39
N ASP A 55 19.99 -7.97 4.46
CA ASP A 55 19.56 -7.61 3.11
C ASP A 55 18.81 -8.71 2.36
N ILE A 56 19.29 -9.94 2.45
CA ILE A 56 18.71 -11.05 1.70
C ILE A 56 17.37 -11.47 2.29
N THR A 57 17.28 -11.52 3.62
CA THR A 57 16.09 -12.01 4.32
C THR A 57 14.91 -11.04 4.16
N ILE A 58 15.21 -9.76 4.07
CA ILE A 58 14.18 -8.72 3.97
C ILE A 58 13.46 -8.77 2.63
N ASN A 59 14.24 -8.82 1.55
CA ASN A 59 13.66 -8.82 0.22
C ASN A 59 12.76 -10.04 0.02
N ASP A 60 13.16 -11.18 0.54
CA ASP A 60 12.34 -12.39 0.44
C ASP A 60 11.07 -12.29 1.27
N ALA A 61 11.17 -11.76 2.49
CA ALA A 61 10.02 -11.58 3.36
C ALA A 61 9.04 -10.57 2.78
N LEU A 62 9.56 -9.47 2.26
CA LEU A 62 8.76 -8.42 1.64
C LEU A 62 7.99 -8.95 0.44
N ILE A 63 8.69 -9.64 -0.45
CA ILE A 63 8.10 -10.23 -1.65
C ILE A 63 7.02 -11.24 -1.27
N ALA A 64 7.31 -12.10 -0.30
CA ALA A 64 6.35 -13.10 0.16
C ALA A 64 5.08 -12.46 0.71
N GLU A 65 5.22 -11.37 1.49
CA GLU A 65 4.06 -10.69 2.06
C GLU A 65 3.23 -9.99 0.98
N ILE A 66 3.87 -9.34 0.01
CA ILE A 66 3.13 -8.70 -1.08
C ILE A 66 2.33 -9.74 -1.87
N LYS A 67 2.93 -10.90 -2.12
CA LYS A 67 2.25 -11.98 -2.83
C LYS A 67 0.99 -12.48 -2.11
N LYS A 68 1.00 -12.45 -0.79
CA LYS A 68 -0.12 -12.93 0.02
C LYS A 68 -1.25 -11.91 0.14
N CYS A 69 -1.01 -10.66 -0.21
CA CYS A 69 -1.99 -9.61 -0.05
C CYS A 69 -2.95 -9.56 -1.23
N LYS A 70 -4.19 -9.17 -0.95
CA LYS A 70 -5.20 -8.98 -1.97
C LYS A 70 -4.95 -7.71 -2.75
N PHE A 71 -4.53 -6.65 -2.07
CA PHE A 71 -4.25 -5.36 -2.69
C PHE A 71 -3.25 -4.59 -1.82
N MET A 72 -2.83 -3.45 -2.32
CA MET A 72 -1.87 -2.59 -1.64
C MET A 72 -2.38 -1.17 -1.54
N VAL A 73 -2.10 -0.51 -0.43
CA VAL A 73 -2.21 0.94 -0.31
C VAL A 73 -0.79 1.48 -0.29
N ALA A 74 -0.45 2.32 -1.25
CA ALA A 74 0.90 2.87 -1.38
C ALA A 74 0.84 4.39 -1.21
N ASP A 75 1.42 4.89 -0.12
CA ASP A 75 1.47 6.32 0.17
C ASP A 75 2.82 6.87 -0.24
N PHE A 76 2.82 7.84 -1.16
CA PHE A 76 4.03 8.42 -1.73
C PHE A 76 4.47 9.72 -1.05
N THR A 77 3.82 10.10 0.04
CA THR A 77 4.29 11.22 0.85
C THR A 77 5.72 10.95 1.30
N GLU A 78 6.59 11.95 1.23
CA GLU A 78 8.02 11.86 1.51
C GLU A 78 8.84 11.15 0.42
N HIS A 79 8.22 10.65 -0.64
CA HIS A 79 8.92 10.13 -1.83
C HIS A 79 10.01 9.09 -1.54
N LYS A 80 9.72 8.10 -0.67
CA LYS A 80 10.66 7.02 -0.38
C LYS A 80 10.75 6.05 -1.55
N TYR A 81 11.97 5.76 -2.01
CA TYR A 81 12.17 4.85 -3.15
C TYR A 81 11.62 3.45 -2.90
N GLY A 82 11.69 2.97 -1.65
CA GLY A 82 11.14 1.67 -1.30
C GLY A 82 9.66 1.55 -1.62
N VAL A 83 8.89 2.63 -1.41
CA VAL A 83 7.46 2.65 -1.70
C VAL A 83 7.23 2.48 -3.21
N TYR A 84 8.02 3.17 -4.04
CA TYR A 84 7.92 3.03 -5.49
C TYR A 84 8.22 1.60 -5.95
N PHE A 85 9.25 0.98 -5.36
CA PHE A 85 9.60 -0.40 -5.68
C PHE A 85 8.46 -1.36 -5.30
N GLU A 86 7.94 -1.21 -4.09
CA GLU A 86 6.88 -2.09 -3.59
C GLU A 86 5.61 -1.96 -4.44
N ALA A 87 5.22 -0.73 -4.77
CA ALA A 87 4.06 -0.49 -5.63
C ALA A 87 4.26 -1.09 -7.03
N GLY A 88 5.43 -0.91 -7.61
CA GLY A 88 5.76 -1.47 -8.91
C GLY A 88 5.73 -3.00 -8.89
N TYR A 89 6.24 -3.61 -7.82
CA TYR A 89 6.21 -5.06 -7.69
C TYR A 89 4.77 -5.59 -7.61
N ALA A 90 3.91 -4.92 -6.82
CA ALA A 90 2.52 -5.30 -6.71
C ALA A 90 1.80 -5.20 -8.05
N LEU A 91 2.06 -4.14 -8.81
CA LEU A 91 1.51 -3.99 -10.16
C LEU A 91 1.96 -5.13 -11.07
N GLY A 92 3.22 -5.52 -10.99
CA GLY A 92 3.76 -6.64 -11.76
C GLY A 92 3.07 -7.96 -11.44
N LEU A 93 2.59 -8.11 -10.22
CA LEU A 93 1.80 -9.27 -9.79
C LEU A 93 0.31 -9.11 -10.12
N LYS A 94 -0.07 -8.02 -10.75
CA LYS A 94 -1.47 -7.67 -11.07
C LYS A 94 -2.33 -7.54 -9.82
N ARG A 95 -1.74 -7.10 -8.72
CA ARG A 95 -2.48 -6.74 -7.53
C ARG A 95 -2.97 -5.31 -7.65
N PRO A 96 -4.21 -5.01 -7.27
CA PRO A 96 -4.67 -3.62 -7.26
C PRO A 96 -3.82 -2.79 -6.30
N VAL A 97 -3.44 -1.59 -6.71
CA VAL A 97 -2.70 -0.65 -5.88
C VAL A 97 -3.47 0.65 -5.80
N ILE A 98 -3.79 1.05 -4.59
CA ILE A 98 -4.42 2.33 -4.33
C ILE A 98 -3.32 3.33 -3.96
N TYR A 99 -3.17 4.37 -4.75
CA TYR A 99 -2.13 5.38 -4.55
C TYR A 99 -2.69 6.51 -3.70
N THR A 100 -1.95 6.90 -2.67
CA THR A 100 -2.29 8.05 -1.85
C THR A 100 -1.10 8.99 -1.76
N CYS A 101 -1.35 10.28 -1.57
CA CYS A 101 -0.28 11.24 -1.39
C CYS A 101 -0.82 12.51 -0.74
N LYS A 102 -0.05 13.05 0.20
CA LYS A 102 -0.40 14.33 0.80
C LYS A 102 -0.33 15.43 -0.26
N LYS A 103 -1.30 16.34 -0.23
CA LYS A 103 -1.42 17.36 -1.26
C LYS A 103 -0.13 18.15 -1.49
N ASP A 104 0.55 18.53 -0.41
CA ASP A 104 1.78 19.33 -0.51
C ASP A 104 2.91 18.60 -1.21
N ASP A 105 2.91 17.28 -1.16
CA ASP A 105 3.97 16.46 -1.75
C ASP A 105 3.62 15.91 -3.13
N PHE A 106 2.38 16.03 -3.56
CA PHE A 106 1.93 15.40 -4.80
C PHE A 106 2.67 15.90 -6.04
N SER A 107 2.94 17.21 -6.10
CA SER A 107 3.64 17.80 -7.25
C SER A 107 5.07 17.28 -7.40
N LYS A 108 5.61 16.65 -6.36
CA LYS A 108 6.97 16.10 -6.36
C LYS A 108 7.02 14.61 -6.70
N THR A 109 5.87 13.97 -6.95
CA THR A 109 5.86 12.54 -7.27
C THR A 109 6.54 12.29 -8.60
N HIS A 110 7.10 11.08 -8.76
CA HIS A 110 7.72 10.69 -10.02
C HIS A 110 6.67 10.60 -11.11
N PHE A 111 7.01 11.03 -12.33
CA PHE A 111 6.03 11.17 -13.39
C PHE A 111 5.32 9.85 -13.71
N ASP A 112 5.99 8.71 -13.56
CA ASP A 112 5.39 7.41 -13.85
C ASP A 112 4.20 7.10 -12.96
N THR A 113 4.23 7.54 -11.69
CA THR A 113 3.14 7.35 -10.78
C THR A 113 2.04 8.40 -10.96
N ASN A 114 2.36 9.55 -11.54
CA ASN A 114 1.40 10.61 -11.81
C ASN A 114 0.36 10.20 -12.86
N HIS A 115 0.64 9.15 -13.65
CA HIS A 115 -0.31 8.63 -14.62
C HIS A 115 -1.41 7.79 -13.97
N TYR A 116 -1.26 7.40 -12.72
CA TYR A 116 -2.24 6.62 -12.00
C TYR A 116 -3.06 7.52 -11.09
N PRO A 117 -4.38 7.28 -10.96
CA PRO A 117 -5.20 8.10 -10.06
C PRO A 117 -4.70 8.00 -8.62
N HIS A 118 -4.53 9.15 -7.98
CA HIS A 118 -4.10 9.23 -6.60
C HIS A 118 -5.22 9.78 -5.72
N ILE A 119 -5.33 9.25 -4.52
CA ILE A 119 -6.10 9.88 -3.46
C ILE A 119 -5.22 10.98 -2.89
N ILE A 120 -5.59 12.23 -3.13
CA ILE A 120 -4.86 13.39 -2.61
C ILE A 120 -5.58 13.85 -1.35
N TYR A 121 -4.85 14.02 -0.28
CA TYR A 121 -5.45 14.39 1.00
C TYR A 121 -4.66 15.50 1.70
N THR A 122 -5.35 16.29 2.51
CA THR A 122 -4.73 17.34 3.33
C THR A 122 -4.59 16.92 4.78
N ASN A 123 -5.40 15.98 5.24
CA ASN A 123 -5.37 15.50 6.62
C ASN A 123 -5.85 14.06 6.71
N ALA A 124 -5.71 13.47 7.89
CA ALA A 124 -6.05 12.06 8.12
C ALA A 124 -7.54 11.78 7.92
N ASP A 125 -8.41 12.69 8.33
CA ASP A 125 -9.86 12.48 8.19
C ASP A 125 -10.28 12.42 6.74
N GLU A 126 -9.74 13.31 5.92
CA GLU A 126 -10.00 13.29 4.48
C GLU A 126 -9.50 12.00 3.85
N LEU A 127 -8.31 11.55 4.24
CA LEU A 127 -7.77 10.29 3.74
C LEU A 127 -8.69 9.12 4.10
N LYS A 128 -9.14 9.05 5.34
CA LYS A 128 -10.02 7.95 5.79
C LYS A 128 -11.27 7.85 4.93
N GLU A 129 -11.93 8.97 4.69
CA GLU A 129 -13.15 8.98 3.90
C GLU A 129 -12.90 8.56 2.45
N LYS A 130 -11.92 9.16 1.82
CA LYS A 130 -11.59 8.86 0.43
C LYS A 130 -11.11 7.42 0.25
N LEU A 131 -10.30 6.93 1.18
CA LEU A 131 -9.79 5.56 1.12
C LEU A 131 -10.91 4.54 1.31
N LYS A 132 -11.78 4.77 2.27
CA LYS A 132 -12.93 3.90 2.49
C LYS A 132 -13.77 3.79 1.23
N ASN A 133 -14.11 4.93 0.62
CA ASN A 133 -14.91 4.96 -0.59
C ASN A 133 -14.23 4.22 -1.74
N LYS A 134 -12.91 4.39 -1.88
CA LYS A 134 -12.17 3.73 -2.94
C LYS A 134 -12.14 2.22 -2.76
N ILE A 135 -11.92 1.75 -1.53
CA ILE A 135 -11.88 0.32 -1.25
C ILE A 135 -13.26 -0.30 -1.49
N GLU A 136 -14.31 0.35 -1.04
CA GLU A 136 -15.69 -0.14 -1.25
C GLU A 136 -16.03 -0.23 -2.72
N ALA A 137 -15.61 0.75 -3.51
CA ALA A 137 -15.94 0.78 -4.92
C ALA A 137 -15.08 -0.16 -5.77
N TRP A 138 -13.83 -0.39 -5.37
CA TRP A 138 -12.85 -1.01 -6.25
C TRP A 138 -12.39 -2.39 -5.79
N ILE A 139 -12.37 -2.65 -4.50
CA ILE A 139 -11.85 -3.90 -3.93
C ILE A 139 -12.97 -4.85 -3.50
N LEU A 140 -14.01 -4.30 -2.88
CA LEU A 140 -15.12 -5.10 -2.34
C LEU A 140 -16.16 -5.54 -3.37
#